data_7f2f766bb3bb4576c8aeb8f4d90fe274
#
_entry.id   7f2f766bb3bb4576c8aeb8f4d90fe274
#
_cell.length_a   1.000
_cell.length_b   1.000
_cell.length_c   1.000
_cell.angle_alpha   90.00
_cell.angle_beta   90.00
_cell.angle_gamma   90.00
#
_symmetry.space_group_name_H-M   'P 1'
#
loop_
_entity.id
_entity.type
_entity.pdbx_description
1 polymer ?
#
loop_
_entity_poly.entity_id
_entity_poly.type
_entity_poly.pdbx_seq_one_letter_code
_entity_poly.pdbx_strand_id
1 'polypeptide(L)'
;MISRAKKYVAVLLAFVCVCMIFSPQTAYAAEDSSQHETVKVGFFAMDGYHVMDEEGNRSGYGYDFLRLMARYWDVDYEYVGYDKSWDDMQQMLEDGEIDMVTSARKTPDREEKFDFSRPIGTNYGMLTVRSDNSTIVDGDYSTYNGMRVALLNGNTRNEEFADFADDKGFTYVPSYFDTTTEMDEALQSEKVDAIVTSSLRKTNNERIVDKFGSSDFYVIVKKGNTELLNEINYAIDQMNAVEGDWKTTLYNKNYESIETKNLEYTEQEKSIIAQYSKDNPLHVLCDPTRYPYSYNENGEMKGIIPDYFRKIADYAGISYEFLTPATRDEYIAYQKNTETTDMSIDARLETDNYAETKKWGLTAPFITMQLARVTRRDFDGKINVVTTVDQTASNSIEDAMAPGAEKLMCSTRQEMMEAVRKGKADAAFVYYYMAQAFVNSDTTGTLTYTLLEQPTYTYCMVISSTENHALAGILTKAMYAMPQNLVEDIA
;
A
#
# COMPACT_ATOMS: atom_id res chain seq x y z
N MET A 1 -67.43 29.44 -48.84
CA MET A 1 -66.94 28.91 -47.52
C MET A 1 -65.42 28.83 -47.41
N ILE A 2 -64.68 28.57 -48.44
CA ILE A 2 -63.22 28.40 -48.41
C ILE A 2 -62.40 29.65 -48.10
N SER A 3 -62.95 30.87 -48.46
CA SER A 3 -62.26 32.15 -48.24
C SER A 3 -62.24 32.63 -46.77
N ARG A 4 -63.22 32.26 -45.98
CA ARG A 4 -63.29 32.64 -44.56
C ARG A 4 -62.39 31.74 -43.67
N ALA A 5 -62.25 30.48 -44.02
CA ALA A 5 -61.36 29.51 -43.30
C ALA A 5 -59.88 29.92 -43.44
N LYS A 6 -59.43 30.39 -44.63
CA LYS A 6 -58.05 30.85 -44.84
C LYS A 6 -57.71 32.10 -44.02
N LYS A 7 -58.70 33.02 -43.77
CA LYS A 7 -58.46 34.19 -42.91
C LYS A 7 -58.30 33.84 -41.45
N TYR A 8 -59.05 32.90 -40.93
CA TYR A 8 -58.90 32.46 -39.53
C TYR A 8 -57.64 31.67 -39.29
N VAL A 9 -57.16 30.85 -40.25
CA VAL A 9 -55.90 30.19 -40.19
C VAL A 9 -54.70 31.16 -40.21
N ALA A 10 -54.77 32.21 -41.03
CA ALA A 10 -53.76 33.26 -41.06
C ALA A 10 -53.69 34.07 -39.77
N VAL A 11 -54.83 34.37 -39.15
CA VAL A 11 -54.91 35.06 -37.85
C VAL A 11 -54.39 34.15 -36.70
N LEU A 12 -54.75 32.90 -36.73
CA LEU A 12 -54.25 31.93 -35.73
C LEU A 12 -52.72 31.72 -35.80
N LEU A 13 -52.17 31.65 -37.03
CA LEU A 13 -50.70 31.57 -37.23
C LEU A 13 -50.00 32.87 -36.83
N ALA A 14 -50.55 34.01 -37.07
CA ALA A 14 -50.03 35.30 -36.60
C ALA A 14 -50.05 35.44 -35.07
N PHE A 15 -51.08 34.90 -34.40
CA PHE A 15 -51.20 34.91 -32.93
C PHE A 15 -50.19 33.95 -32.28
N VAL A 16 -49.96 32.77 -32.88
CA VAL A 16 -48.93 31.81 -32.41
C VAL A 16 -47.53 32.39 -32.61
N CYS A 17 -47.25 33.10 -33.72
CA CYS A 17 -45.96 33.76 -33.91
C CYS A 17 -45.75 34.94 -32.94
N VAL A 18 -46.77 35.69 -32.58
CA VAL A 18 -46.70 36.80 -31.60
C VAL A 18 -46.50 36.25 -30.18
N CYS A 19 -47.10 35.10 -29.82
CA CYS A 19 -46.89 34.45 -28.52
C CYS A 19 -45.47 33.87 -28.38
N MET A 20 -44.80 33.52 -29.47
CA MET A 20 -43.39 33.07 -29.43
C MET A 20 -42.39 34.26 -29.28
N ILE A 21 -42.80 35.47 -29.59
CA ILE A 21 -41.93 36.66 -29.49
C ILE A 21 -42.05 37.33 -28.10
N PHE A 22 -43.10 37.03 -27.33
CA PHE A 22 -43.30 37.53 -25.97
C PHE A 22 -43.23 36.45 -24.88
N SER A 23 -42.59 35.31 -25.12
CA SER A 23 -42.13 34.52 -24.00
C SER A 23 -41.06 35.34 -23.28
N PRO A 24 -41.23 35.64 -21.97
CA PRO A 24 -40.11 36.15 -21.21
C PRO A 24 -39.04 35.05 -21.29
N GLN A 25 -37.99 35.28 -22.05
CA GLN A 25 -36.74 34.64 -21.75
C GLN A 25 -36.40 35.09 -20.33
N THR A 26 -36.82 34.30 -19.34
CA THR A 26 -35.98 34.16 -18.18
C THR A 26 -34.67 33.68 -18.76
N ALA A 27 -33.76 34.61 -19.02
CA ALA A 27 -32.36 34.32 -19.00
C ALA A 27 -32.17 33.68 -17.63
N TYR A 28 -32.14 32.34 -17.58
CA TYR A 28 -31.28 31.68 -16.66
C TYR A 28 -29.90 32.22 -17.07
N ALA A 29 -29.46 33.28 -16.42
CA ALA A 29 -28.07 33.45 -16.16
C ALA A 29 -27.71 32.10 -15.57
N ALA A 30 -27.07 31.23 -16.33
CA ALA A 30 -26.16 30.28 -15.77
C ALA A 30 -25.27 31.21 -14.93
N GLU A 31 -25.49 31.24 -13.64
CA GLU A 31 -24.41 31.50 -12.70
C GLU A 31 -23.38 30.45 -13.09
N ASP A 32 -22.43 30.88 -13.89
CA ASP A 32 -21.14 30.24 -14.06
C ASP A 32 -20.41 30.50 -12.73
N SER A 33 -20.98 29.94 -11.67
CA SER A 33 -20.31 29.74 -10.40
C SER A 33 -19.82 28.29 -10.34
N SER A 34 -19.00 27.88 -11.26
CA SER A 34 -17.95 26.99 -10.92
C SER A 34 -16.94 27.80 -10.06
N GLN A 35 -17.34 28.14 -8.83
CA GLN A 35 -16.33 28.36 -7.81
C GLN A 35 -15.68 27.00 -7.66
N HIS A 36 -14.56 26.79 -8.37
CA HIS A 36 -13.63 25.73 -8.05
C HIS A 36 -13.36 25.84 -6.55
N GLU A 37 -13.56 24.77 -5.84
CA GLU A 37 -13.23 24.71 -4.42
C GLU A 37 -11.73 24.90 -4.29
N THR A 38 -11.29 25.85 -3.47
CA THR A 38 -9.88 26.05 -3.19
C THR A 38 -9.53 25.38 -1.88
N VAL A 39 -8.70 24.34 -1.95
CA VAL A 39 -8.23 23.58 -0.78
C VAL A 39 -6.79 23.97 -0.44
N LYS A 40 -6.59 24.38 0.81
CA LYS A 40 -5.26 24.74 1.33
C LYS A 40 -4.50 23.49 1.75
N VAL A 41 -3.39 23.23 1.08
CA VAL A 41 -2.56 22.08 1.31
C VAL A 41 -1.30 22.48 2.06
N GLY A 42 -1.03 21.81 3.19
CA GLY A 42 0.26 21.91 3.87
C GLY A 42 1.35 21.31 2.97
N PHE A 43 2.23 22.19 2.49
CA PHE A 43 3.31 21.86 1.54
C PHE A 43 4.66 22.27 2.13
N PHE A 44 5.18 21.47 3.03
CA PHE A 44 6.47 21.68 3.70
C PHE A 44 7.62 21.01 2.94
N ALA A 45 8.83 21.55 3.06
CA ALA A 45 9.99 20.99 2.37
C ALA A 45 10.28 19.56 2.81
N MET A 46 10.22 18.62 1.88
CA MET A 46 10.54 17.21 2.08
C MET A 46 11.12 16.66 0.78
N ASP A 47 12.40 16.30 0.81
CA ASP A 47 13.16 15.93 -0.39
C ASP A 47 12.51 14.75 -1.14
N GLY A 48 12.34 14.94 -2.46
CA GLY A 48 11.67 14.00 -3.34
C GLY A 48 10.13 13.93 -3.16
N TYR A 49 9.58 14.48 -2.06
CA TYR A 49 8.14 14.46 -1.79
C TYR A 49 7.48 15.82 -2.06
N HIS A 50 7.94 16.87 -1.42
CA HIS A 50 7.55 18.26 -1.67
C HIS A 50 8.79 19.10 -1.93
N VAL A 51 9.01 19.45 -3.17
CA VAL A 51 10.17 20.22 -3.62
C VAL A 51 9.72 21.50 -4.28
N MET A 52 10.39 22.60 -4.00
CA MET A 52 10.22 23.90 -4.67
C MET A 52 11.58 24.44 -5.05
N ASP A 53 11.76 24.77 -6.33
CA ASP A 53 13.00 25.39 -6.82
C ASP A 53 13.07 26.90 -6.54
N GLU A 54 14.19 27.53 -6.90
CA GLU A 54 14.43 28.96 -6.69
C GLU A 54 13.45 29.85 -7.47
N GLU A 55 12.90 29.35 -8.57
CA GLU A 55 11.88 30.01 -9.39
C GLU A 55 10.45 29.82 -8.84
N GLY A 56 10.27 28.99 -7.79
CA GLY A 56 8.98 28.68 -7.17
C GLY A 56 8.20 27.56 -7.85
N ASN A 57 8.82 26.82 -8.80
CA ASN A 57 8.19 25.66 -9.40
C ASN A 57 8.17 24.50 -8.42
N ARG A 58 7.03 23.79 -8.34
CA ARG A 58 6.84 22.67 -7.44
C ARG A 58 6.99 21.35 -8.15
N SER A 59 7.53 20.36 -7.42
CA SER A 59 7.73 19.00 -7.89
C SER A 59 7.71 18.03 -6.70
N GLY A 60 7.87 16.73 -6.98
CA GLY A 60 7.92 15.68 -5.97
C GLY A 60 6.64 14.84 -5.93
N TYR A 61 6.72 13.69 -5.25
CA TYR A 61 5.63 12.71 -5.19
C TYR A 61 4.30 13.33 -4.71
N GLY A 62 4.33 14.07 -3.61
CA GLY A 62 3.13 14.68 -3.04
C GLY A 62 2.51 15.73 -3.98
N TYR A 63 3.34 16.51 -4.67
CA TYR A 63 2.86 17.46 -5.68
C TYR A 63 2.24 16.74 -6.89
N ASP A 64 2.90 15.73 -7.42
CA ASP A 64 2.40 14.95 -8.55
C ASP A 64 1.11 14.21 -8.20
N PHE A 65 1.01 13.66 -6.98
CA PHE A 65 -0.21 13.05 -6.46
C PHE A 65 -1.38 14.04 -6.44
N LEU A 66 -1.18 15.23 -5.91
CA LEU A 66 -2.22 16.26 -5.86
C LEU A 66 -2.68 16.67 -7.27
N ARG A 67 -1.74 16.82 -8.20
CA ARG A 67 -2.07 17.11 -9.60
C ARG A 67 -2.83 15.97 -10.28
N LEU A 68 -2.51 14.74 -9.95
CA LEU A 68 -3.25 13.59 -10.46
C LEU A 68 -4.65 13.54 -9.86
N MET A 69 -4.77 13.74 -8.55
CA MET A 69 -6.04 13.77 -7.84
C MET A 69 -6.99 14.85 -8.37
N ALA A 70 -6.48 16.03 -8.72
CA ALA A 70 -7.27 17.12 -9.32
C ALA A 70 -7.88 16.78 -10.70
N ARG A 71 -7.49 15.70 -11.35
CA ARG A 71 -8.18 15.23 -12.56
C ARG A 71 -9.52 14.54 -12.27
N TYR A 72 -9.69 14.06 -11.04
CA TYR A 72 -10.84 13.30 -10.57
C TYR A 72 -11.67 14.07 -9.53
N TRP A 73 -11.20 15.25 -9.16
CA TRP A 73 -11.83 16.15 -8.20
C TRP A 73 -11.67 17.58 -8.69
N ASP A 74 -12.79 18.28 -8.90
CA ASP A 74 -12.82 19.65 -9.41
C ASP A 74 -12.37 20.65 -8.33
N VAL A 75 -11.05 20.76 -8.13
CA VAL A 75 -10.42 21.49 -7.03
C VAL A 75 -9.20 22.25 -7.49
N ASP A 76 -9.00 23.44 -6.92
CA ASP A 76 -7.75 24.19 -6.98
C ASP A 76 -6.99 24.09 -5.65
N TYR A 77 -5.66 24.00 -5.69
CA TYR A 77 -4.84 23.91 -4.50
C TYR A 77 -4.09 25.21 -4.21
N GLU A 78 -4.22 25.68 -2.96
CA GLU A 78 -3.33 26.69 -2.37
C GLU A 78 -2.27 25.99 -1.53
N TYR A 79 -1.00 26.07 -1.94
CA TYR A 79 0.12 25.42 -1.25
C TYR A 79 0.71 26.35 -0.18
N VAL A 80 0.75 25.90 1.08
CA VAL A 80 1.09 26.73 2.24
C VAL A 80 2.22 26.08 3.04
N GLY A 81 3.15 26.90 3.53
CA GLY A 81 4.10 26.54 4.59
C GLY A 81 5.34 25.77 4.14
N TYR A 82 5.94 26.11 2.99
CA TYR A 82 7.15 25.42 2.52
C TYR A 82 8.34 25.49 3.50
N ASP A 83 8.42 26.57 4.29
CA ASP A 83 9.45 26.81 5.31
C ASP A 83 9.09 26.25 6.70
N LYS A 84 7.96 25.59 6.84
CA LYS A 84 7.46 25.06 8.10
C LYS A 84 7.91 23.63 8.35
N SER A 85 7.91 23.24 9.65
CA SER A 85 8.15 21.86 10.06
C SER A 85 6.89 20.99 9.91
N TRP A 86 7.06 19.67 10.02
CA TRP A 86 5.94 18.73 10.11
C TRP A 86 5.01 19.02 11.31
N ASP A 87 5.58 19.40 12.46
CA ASP A 87 4.78 19.72 13.65
C ASP A 87 3.98 21.01 13.45
N ASP A 88 4.55 22.02 12.78
CA ASP A 88 3.81 23.21 12.39
C ASP A 88 2.66 22.87 11.46
N MET A 89 2.84 21.95 10.50
CA MET A 89 1.76 21.51 9.60
C MET A 89 0.61 20.87 10.37
N GLN A 90 0.91 20.02 11.35
CA GLN A 90 -0.10 19.40 12.19
C GLN A 90 -0.88 20.47 12.98
N GLN A 91 -0.18 21.43 13.55
CA GLN A 91 -0.82 22.51 14.31
C GLN A 91 -1.69 23.41 13.42
N MET A 92 -1.22 23.77 12.23
CA MET A 92 -1.98 24.55 11.27
C MET A 92 -3.25 23.81 10.81
N LEU A 93 -3.18 22.47 10.68
CA LEU A 93 -4.34 21.66 10.34
C LEU A 93 -5.35 21.59 11.51
N GLU A 94 -4.87 21.45 12.74
CA GLU A 94 -5.72 21.49 13.95
C GLU A 94 -6.41 22.84 14.11
N ASP A 95 -5.71 23.95 13.81
CA ASP A 95 -6.25 25.31 13.91
C ASP A 95 -7.16 25.67 12.72
N GLY A 96 -7.12 24.89 11.62
CA GLY A 96 -7.90 25.13 10.41
C GLY A 96 -7.32 26.23 9.53
N GLU A 97 -6.03 26.50 9.63
CA GLU A 97 -5.29 27.41 8.73
C GLU A 97 -5.03 26.76 7.38
N ILE A 98 -4.93 25.41 7.37
CA ILE A 98 -4.87 24.55 6.18
C ILE A 98 -5.94 23.47 6.28
N ASP A 99 -6.33 22.89 5.14
CA ASP A 99 -7.44 21.94 5.03
C ASP A 99 -6.96 20.48 5.04
N MET A 100 -5.79 20.21 4.48
CA MET A 100 -5.21 18.87 4.43
C MET A 100 -3.66 18.88 4.40
N VAL A 101 -3.08 17.76 4.81
CA VAL A 101 -1.65 17.46 4.67
C VAL A 101 -1.51 16.05 4.12
N THR A 102 -0.56 15.84 3.21
CA THR A 102 -0.19 14.52 2.68
C THR A 102 0.99 13.93 3.46
N SER A 103 1.43 12.69 3.13
CA SER A 103 2.56 11.97 3.76
C SER A 103 2.38 11.55 5.23
N ALA A 104 1.18 11.64 5.78
CA ALA A 104 0.95 11.32 7.18
C ALA A 104 0.95 9.80 7.42
N ARG A 105 1.76 9.33 8.37
CA ARG A 105 1.63 7.97 8.93
C ARG A 105 0.51 7.95 9.97
N LYS A 106 -0.23 6.84 10.01
CA LYS A 106 -1.27 6.63 11.01
C LYS A 106 -0.62 6.23 12.34
N THR A 107 -0.93 6.96 13.40
CA THR A 107 -0.54 6.65 14.78
C THR A 107 -1.71 6.93 15.70
N PRO A 108 -1.81 6.27 16.89
CA PRO A 108 -2.91 6.51 17.83
C PRO A 108 -3.10 7.99 18.19
N ASP A 109 -2.00 8.71 18.47
CA ASP A 109 -2.07 10.14 18.83
C ASP A 109 -2.61 11.02 17.69
N ARG A 110 -2.29 10.66 16.43
CA ARG A 110 -2.80 11.37 15.26
C ARG A 110 -4.27 11.02 14.96
N GLU A 111 -4.69 9.79 15.22
CA GLU A 111 -6.09 9.38 15.04
C GLU A 111 -7.05 10.09 16.00
N GLU A 112 -6.57 10.58 17.15
CA GLU A 112 -7.36 11.43 18.04
C GLU A 112 -7.64 12.82 17.44
N LYS A 113 -6.73 13.34 16.61
CA LYS A 113 -6.73 14.73 16.10
C LYS A 113 -7.18 14.85 14.64
N PHE A 114 -6.94 13.83 13.83
CA PHE A 114 -7.13 13.85 12.37
C PHE A 114 -7.95 12.66 11.90
N ASP A 115 -8.62 12.83 10.76
CA ASP A 115 -9.20 11.76 9.98
C ASP A 115 -8.30 11.46 8.77
N PHE A 116 -8.22 10.18 8.39
CA PHE A 116 -7.28 9.65 7.42
C PHE A 116 -7.99 9.18 6.15
N SER A 117 -7.43 9.52 5.01
CA SER A 117 -7.92 9.06 3.70
C SER A 117 -7.65 7.55 3.45
N ARG A 118 -7.99 7.08 2.27
CA ARG A 118 -7.37 5.88 1.69
C ARG A 118 -5.86 6.02 1.65
N PRO A 119 -5.08 4.93 1.74
CA PRO A 119 -3.64 4.99 1.62
C PRO A 119 -3.23 5.50 0.23
N ILE A 120 -2.28 6.43 0.23
CA ILE A 120 -1.75 7.04 -1.00
C ILE A 120 -0.36 6.53 -1.35
N GLY A 121 0.16 5.59 -0.59
CA GLY A 121 1.41 4.88 -0.82
C GLY A 121 1.89 4.18 0.43
N THR A 122 2.94 3.39 0.26
CA THR A 122 3.62 2.67 1.35
C THR A 122 5.06 3.16 1.44
N ASN A 123 5.58 3.36 2.63
CA ASN A 123 6.97 3.69 2.85
C ASN A 123 7.66 2.73 3.84
N TYR A 124 8.98 2.67 3.77
CA TYR A 124 9.81 1.86 4.65
C TYR A 124 10.86 2.73 5.35
N GLY A 125 11.31 2.29 6.52
CA GLY A 125 12.60 2.68 7.03
C GLY A 125 13.69 2.06 6.15
N MET A 126 14.71 2.82 5.84
CA MET A 126 15.89 2.33 5.12
C MET A 126 17.13 2.57 5.96
N LEU A 127 18.01 1.58 5.97
CA LEU A 127 19.39 1.73 6.39
C LEU A 127 20.23 1.90 5.13
N THR A 128 20.88 3.03 4.98
CA THR A 128 21.75 3.33 3.83
C THR A 128 23.18 3.55 4.28
N VAL A 129 24.11 3.20 3.42
CA VAL A 129 25.56 3.45 3.58
C VAL A 129 26.07 4.15 2.32
N ARG A 130 27.30 4.70 2.35
CA ARG A 130 27.91 5.22 1.13
C ARG A 130 27.99 4.10 0.06
N SER A 131 27.83 4.46 -1.19
CA SER A 131 27.85 3.50 -2.31
C SER A 131 29.17 2.71 -2.41
N ASP A 132 30.29 3.32 -1.99
CA ASP A 132 31.63 2.72 -1.97
C ASP A 132 31.97 1.97 -0.66
N ASN A 133 31.05 1.93 0.32
CA ASN A 133 31.27 1.17 1.56
C ASN A 133 31.20 -0.36 1.25
N SER A 134 32.32 -1.03 1.44
CA SER A 134 32.44 -2.49 1.24
C SER A 134 32.51 -3.29 2.55
N THR A 135 32.45 -2.61 3.70
CA THR A 135 32.58 -3.26 5.02
C THR A 135 31.25 -3.70 5.61
N ILE A 136 30.18 -2.99 5.32
CA ILE A 136 28.83 -3.35 5.73
C ILE A 136 28.19 -4.12 4.58
N VAL A 137 27.90 -5.40 4.81
CA VAL A 137 27.39 -6.33 3.79
C VAL A 137 25.90 -6.56 4.02
N ASP A 138 25.11 -6.34 3.00
CA ASP A 138 23.65 -6.44 3.03
C ASP A 138 23.21 -7.83 3.54
N GLY A 139 22.41 -7.85 4.62
CA GLY A 139 21.90 -9.08 5.23
C GLY A 139 22.93 -9.87 6.07
N ASP A 140 24.20 -9.47 6.09
CA ASP A 140 25.19 -10.00 7.04
C ASP A 140 25.26 -9.10 8.28
N TYR A 141 24.35 -9.34 9.22
CA TYR A 141 24.21 -8.54 10.44
C TYR A 141 25.44 -8.58 11.35
N SER A 142 26.38 -9.53 11.14
CA SER A 142 27.65 -9.52 11.86
C SER A 142 28.52 -8.32 11.48
N THR A 143 28.38 -7.84 10.26
CA THR A 143 29.08 -6.64 9.74
C THR A 143 28.47 -5.33 10.21
N TYR A 144 27.24 -5.36 10.76
CA TYR A 144 26.55 -4.18 11.28
C TYR A 144 26.96 -3.84 12.71
N ASN A 145 27.62 -4.78 13.41
CA ASN A 145 28.00 -4.58 14.80
C ASN A 145 28.96 -3.40 14.99
N GLY A 146 28.53 -2.46 15.83
CA GLY A 146 29.31 -1.28 16.18
C GLY A 146 29.33 -0.19 15.11
N MET A 147 28.58 -0.30 14.02
CA MET A 147 28.46 0.78 13.02
C MET A 147 27.92 2.05 13.66
N ARG A 148 28.44 3.20 13.25
CA ARG A 148 27.96 4.51 13.66
C ARG A 148 26.79 4.91 12.77
N VAL A 149 25.62 5.13 13.37
CA VAL A 149 24.37 5.36 12.64
C VAL A 149 23.84 6.76 12.90
N ALA A 150 23.62 7.52 11.84
CA ALA A 150 22.94 8.81 11.92
C ALA A 150 21.43 8.59 12.06
N LEU A 151 20.85 9.26 13.05
CA LEU A 151 19.43 9.24 13.39
C LEU A 151 18.90 10.68 13.43
N LEU A 152 17.71 10.92 12.88
CA LEU A 152 17.07 12.23 12.91
C LEU A 152 16.37 12.45 14.25
N ASN A 153 16.62 13.57 14.92
CA ASN A 153 15.98 13.92 16.19
C ASN A 153 14.45 13.90 16.06
N GLY A 154 13.76 13.27 17.03
CA GLY A 154 12.30 13.20 17.09
C GLY A 154 11.63 12.30 16.04
N ASN A 155 12.39 11.54 15.25
CA ASN A 155 11.82 10.67 14.22
C ASN A 155 11.42 9.31 14.80
N THR A 156 10.17 8.88 14.54
CA THR A 156 9.63 7.59 15.00
C THR A 156 10.38 6.38 14.42
N ARG A 157 11.10 6.55 13.30
CA ARG A 157 11.93 5.49 12.72
C ARG A 157 13.12 5.09 13.57
N ASN A 158 13.50 5.92 14.53
CA ASN A 158 14.59 5.60 15.46
C ASN A 158 14.22 4.41 16.35
N GLU A 159 12.97 4.36 16.81
CA GLU A 159 12.44 3.23 17.59
C GLU A 159 12.30 1.99 16.71
N GLU A 160 11.71 2.14 15.51
CA GLU A 160 11.60 1.03 14.55
C GLU A 160 12.95 0.43 14.18
N PHE A 161 13.99 1.27 14.06
CA PHE A 161 15.35 0.80 13.80
C PHE A 161 15.98 0.10 15.00
N ALA A 162 15.72 0.59 16.21
CA ALA A 162 16.19 -0.07 17.44
C ALA A 162 15.56 -1.47 17.55
N ASP A 163 14.25 -1.59 17.35
CA ASP A 163 13.53 -2.87 17.33
C ASP A 163 14.08 -3.81 16.25
N PHE A 164 14.34 -3.28 15.06
CA PHE A 164 14.96 -4.02 13.97
C PHE A 164 16.36 -4.53 14.33
N ALA A 165 17.20 -3.68 14.95
CA ALA A 165 18.55 -4.06 15.37
C ALA A 165 18.53 -5.18 16.44
N ASP A 166 17.61 -5.06 17.40
CA ASP A 166 17.41 -6.08 18.44
C ASP A 166 16.90 -7.40 17.83
N ASP A 167 15.96 -7.32 16.90
CA ASP A 167 15.44 -8.50 16.20
C ASP A 167 16.52 -9.24 15.39
N LYS A 168 17.36 -8.49 14.69
CA LYS A 168 18.48 -9.04 13.89
C LYS A 168 19.72 -9.36 14.71
N GLY A 169 19.77 -8.93 15.97
CA GLY A 169 20.82 -9.27 16.92
C GLY A 169 22.14 -8.55 16.68
N PHE A 170 22.11 -7.33 16.18
CA PHE A 170 23.31 -6.49 16.02
C PHE A 170 23.25 -5.24 16.90
N THR A 171 24.44 -4.66 17.18
CA THR A 171 24.57 -3.41 17.95
C THR A 171 25.07 -2.28 17.07
N TYR A 172 24.70 -1.06 17.42
CA TYR A 172 25.15 0.15 16.72
C TYR A 172 25.44 1.30 17.68
N VAL A 173 26.11 2.34 17.18
CA VAL A 173 26.43 3.58 17.93
C VAL A 173 25.60 4.72 17.34
N PRO A 174 24.55 5.19 18.02
CA PRO A 174 23.69 6.24 17.48
C PRO A 174 24.36 7.61 17.52
N SER A 175 24.15 8.42 16.49
CA SER A 175 24.49 9.85 16.41
C SER A 175 23.26 10.61 15.95
N TYR A 176 22.79 11.58 16.75
CA TYR A 176 21.56 12.32 16.48
C TYR A 176 21.85 13.64 15.79
N PHE A 177 21.03 13.98 14.77
CA PHE A 177 21.12 15.19 13.96
C PHE A 177 19.75 15.88 13.89
N ASP A 178 19.74 17.18 13.65
CA ASP A 178 18.51 17.97 13.56
C ASP A 178 17.95 18.01 12.12
N THR A 179 18.81 17.79 11.13
CA THR A 179 18.43 17.83 9.70
C THR A 179 18.99 16.64 8.93
N THR A 180 18.31 16.26 7.86
CA THR A 180 18.78 15.23 6.92
C THR A 180 20.05 15.67 6.20
N THR A 181 20.21 16.94 5.94
CA THR A 181 21.44 17.52 5.32
C THR A 181 22.66 17.26 6.19
N GLU A 182 22.55 17.48 7.51
CA GLU A 182 23.65 17.19 8.46
C GLU A 182 23.98 15.70 8.50
N MET A 183 22.96 14.83 8.40
CA MET A 183 23.17 13.39 8.33
C MET A 183 23.93 12.99 7.06
N ASP A 184 23.59 13.59 5.91
CA ASP A 184 24.28 13.35 4.65
C ASP A 184 25.72 13.82 4.70
N GLU A 185 25.98 15.03 5.21
CA GLU A 185 27.33 15.54 5.40
C GLU A 185 28.16 14.64 6.33
N ALA A 186 27.55 14.10 7.38
CA ALA A 186 28.19 13.19 8.31
C ALA A 186 28.54 11.85 7.64
N LEU A 187 27.66 11.31 6.77
CA LEU A 187 27.91 10.10 6.00
C LEU A 187 29.03 10.31 4.97
N GLN A 188 28.96 11.38 4.18
CA GLN A 188 29.95 11.66 3.15
C GLN A 188 31.33 11.99 3.74
N SER A 189 31.38 12.59 4.93
CA SER A 189 32.64 12.86 5.67
C SER A 189 33.11 11.71 6.56
N GLU A 190 32.48 10.53 6.48
CA GLU A 190 32.80 9.32 7.26
C GLU A 190 32.71 9.52 8.78
N LYS A 191 31.97 10.49 9.26
CA LYS A 191 31.68 10.64 10.70
C LYS A 191 30.74 9.56 11.19
N VAL A 192 29.84 9.11 10.32
CA VAL A 192 28.95 7.96 10.52
C VAL A 192 29.15 6.97 9.38
N ASP A 193 28.77 5.71 9.60
CA ASP A 193 28.90 4.63 8.65
C ASP A 193 27.61 4.40 7.87
N ALA A 194 26.47 4.77 8.49
CA ALA A 194 25.15 4.55 7.94
C ALA A 194 24.15 5.66 8.35
N ILE A 195 23.07 5.76 7.58
CA ILE A 195 21.92 6.65 7.86
C ILE A 195 20.65 5.81 7.97
N VAL A 196 19.83 6.10 9.00
CA VAL A 196 18.42 5.66 9.06
C VAL A 196 17.55 6.74 8.43
N THR A 197 16.82 6.37 7.38
CA THR A 197 16.00 7.31 6.62
C THR A 197 14.70 6.68 6.14
N SER A 198 13.93 7.38 5.34
CA SER A 198 12.68 6.95 4.72
C SER A 198 12.89 6.60 3.24
N SER A 199 12.15 5.63 2.72
CA SER A 199 12.08 5.37 1.28
C SER A 199 11.47 6.52 0.47
N LEU A 200 10.87 7.51 1.15
CA LEU A 200 10.43 8.77 0.55
C LEU A 200 11.53 9.86 0.58
N ARG A 201 12.79 9.50 0.79
CA ARG A 201 13.93 10.37 0.65
C ARG A 201 14.75 9.98 -0.58
N LYS A 202 15.14 10.95 -1.37
CA LYS A 202 16.07 10.74 -2.49
C LYS A 202 17.48 10.52 -1.94
N THR A 203 18.11 9.42 -2.33
CA THR A 203 19.47 9.06 -1.89
C THR A 203 20.48 9.50 -2.96
N ASN A 204 21.64 10.01 -2.52
CA ASN A 204 22.73 10.45 -3.40
C ASN A 204 24.04 9.77 -2.95
N ASN A 205 24.69 9.03 -3.84
CA ASN A 205 25.92 8.28 -3.54
C ASN A 205 25.78 7.31 -2.35
N GLU A 206 24.61 6.77 -2.18
CA GLU A 206 24.28 5.80 -1.15
C GLU A 206 23.78 4.50 -1.76
N ARG A 207 23.96 3.41 -1.04
CA ARG A 207 23.27 2.14 -1.31
C ARG A 207 22.44 1.74 -0.10
N ILE A 208 21.31 1.15 -0.36
CA ILE A 208 20.44 0.60 0.68
C ILE A 208 21.04 -0.74 1.11
N VAL A 209 21.24 -0.94 2.41
CA VAL A 209 21.72 -2.21 2.97
C VAL A 209 20.60 -2.98 3.65
N ASP A 210 19.54 -2.30 4.10
CA ASP A 210 18.37 -2.96 4.65
C ASP A 210 17.12 -2.06 4.60
N LYS A 211 15.94 -2.69 4.73
CA LYS A 211 14.64 -2.02 4.88
C LYS A 211 13.90 -2.60 6.08
N PHE A 212 13.17 -1.75 6.79
CA PHE A 212 12.43 -2.13 7.98
C PHE A 212 11.18 -1.25 8.15
N GLY A 213 10.24 -1.66 9.00
CA GLY A 213 9.14 -0.83 9.43
C GLY A 213 8.26 -0.31 8.28
N SER A 214 7.70 -1.23 7.49
CA SER A 214 6.75 -0.87 6.42
C SER A 214 5.50 -0.20 6.99
N SER A 215 5.06 0.91 6.38
CA SER A 215 3.83 1.60 6.79
C SER A 215 3.22 2.38 5.63
N ASP A 216 1.90 2.36 5.54
CA ASP A 216 1.17 3.21 4.61
C ASP A 216 1.22 4.67 5.06
N PHE A 217 1.08 5.57 4.09
CA PHE A 217 0.91 6.99 4.35
C PHE A 217 -0.34 7.53 3.65
N TYR A 218 -0.88 8.59 4.21
CA TYR A 218 -2.24 9.05 3.95
C TYR A 218 -2.29 10.57 3.77
N VAL A 219 -3.39 11.03 3.18
CA VAL A 219 -3.85 12.40 3.40
C VAL A 219 -4.56 12.46 4.74
N ILE A 220 -4.28 13.49 5.53
CA ILE A 220 -5.01 13.78 6.77
C ILE A 220 -5.77 15.09 6.63
N VAL A 221 -6.94 15.10 7.23
CA VAL A 221 -7.80 16.28 7.39
C VAL A 221 -8.10 16.50 8.88
N LYS A 222 -8.52 17.69 9.26
CA LYS A 222 -8.95 17.97 10.63
C LYS A 222 -10.04 17.00 11.07
N LYS A 223 -9.97 16.51 12.30
CA LYS A 223 -10.95 15.59 12.88
C LYS A 223 -12.38 16.08 12.71
N GLY A 224 -13.23 15.23 12.14
CA GLY A 224 -14.64 15.53 11.86
C GLY A 224 -14.92 16.24 10.54
N ASN A 225 -13.91 16.57 9.74
CA ASN A 225 -14.11 17.11 8.38
C ASN A 225 -14.41 15.97 7.38
N THR A 226 -15.57 15.35 7.57
CA THR A 226 -16.00 14.18 6.79
C THR A 226 -16.37 14.51 5.35
N GLU A 227 -16.76 15.74 5.06
CA GLU A 227 -17.11 16.18 3.69
C GLU A 227 -15.86 16.16 2.82
N LEU A 228 -14.83 16.91 3.20
CA LEU A 228 -13.54 16.93 2.50
C LEU A 228 -12.90 15.54 2.40
N LEU A 229 -12.95 14.75 3.50
CA LEU A 229 -12.42 13.39 3.50
C LEU A 229 -13.11 12.48 2.47
N ASN A 230 -14.44 12.60 2.34
CA ASN A 230 -15.21 11.80 1.38
C ASN A 230 -14.85 12.18 -0.07
N GLU A 231 -14.63 13.46 -0.37
CA GLU A 231 -14.22 13.93 -1.70
C GLU A 231 -12.81 13.43 -2.05
N ILE A 232 -11.86 13.54 -1.11
CA ILE A 232 -10.51 12.97 -1.26
C ILE A 232 -10.58 11.47 -1.52
N ASN A 233 -11.33 10.73 -0.70
CA ASN A 233 -11.47 9.28 -0.86
C ASN A 233 -12.13 8.89 -2.19
N TYR A 234 -13.14 9.65 -2.62
CA TYR A 234 -13.76 9.44 -3.91
C TYR A 234 -12.75 9.62 -5.06
N ALA A 235 -11.97 10.69 -5.02
CA ALA A 235 -10.93 10.95 -6.03
C ALA A 235 -9.88 9.83 -6.06
N ILE A 236 -9.39 9.37 -4.88
CA ILE A 236 -8.44 8.25 -4.79
C ILE A 236 -9.07 6.95 -5.33
N ASP A 237 -10.34 6.67 -5.02
CA ASP A 237 -11.03 5.48 -5.54
C ASP A 237 -11.17 5.54 -7.07
N GLN A 238 -11.40 6.73 -7.67
CA GLN A 238 -11.40 6.91 -9.12
C GLN A 238 -10.00 6.72 -9.73
N MET A 239 -8.95 7.27 -9.09
CA MET A 239 -7.56 7.05 -9.51
C MET A 239 -7.21 5.55 -9.52
N ASN A 240 -7.56 4.82 -8.46
CA ASN A 240 -7.32 3.38 -8.37
C ASN A 240 -8.09 2.59 -9.44
N ALA A 241 -9.27 3.06 -9.85
CA ALA A 241 -10.08 2.39 -10.87
C ALA A 241 -9.60 2.65 -12.30
N VAL A 242 -9.04 3.84 -12.56
CA VAL A 242 -8.71 4.30 -13.93
C VAL A 242 -7.21 4.19 -14.21
N GLU A 243 -6.37 4.50 -13.22
CA GLU A 243 -4.91 4.52 -13.32
C GLU A 243 -4.32 3.59 -12.24
N GLY A 244 -4.57 2.28 -12.34
CA GLY A 244 -4.26 1.30 -11.28
C GLY A 244 -2.81 1.26 -10.82
N ASP A 245 -1.86 1.68 -11.68
CA ASP A 245 -0.41 1.73 -11.42
C ASP A 245 0.12 3.12 -10.99
N TRP A 246 -0.78 4.07 -10.69
CA TRP A 246 -0.39 5.46 -10.45
C TRP A 246 0.62 5.63 -9.30
N LYS A 247 0.52 4.83 -8.24
CA LYS A 247 1.43 4.90 -7.09
C LYS A 247 2.87 4.58 -7.49
N THR A 248 3.04 3.48 -8.23
CA THR A 248 4.35 3.09 -8.77
C THR A 248 4.89 4.09 -9.77
N THR A 249 4.03 4.56 -10.68
CA THR A 249 4.42 5.57 -11.67
C THR A 249 4.95 6.84 -10.97
N LEU A 250 4.25 7.33 -9.94
CA LEU A 250 4.68 8.51 -9.20
C LEU A 250 5.95 8.23 -8.37
N TYR A 251 6.05 7.04 -7.76
CA TYR A 251 7.23 6.67 -7.00
C TYR A 251 8.47 6.60 -7.89
N ASN A 252 8.39 5.87 -8.99
CA ASN A 252 9.50 5.71 -9.93
C ASN A 252 9.95 7.07 -10.51
N LYS A 253 9.00 7.94 -10.85
CA LYS A 253 9.29 9.28 -11.35
C LYS A 253 10.13 10.11 -10.36
N ASN A 254 9.87 10.00 -9.06
CA ASN A 254 10.43 10.91 -8.05
C ASN A 254 11.61 10.30 -7.27
N TYR A 255 11.68 8.97 -7.15
CA TYR A 255 12.66 8.28 -6.29
C TYR A 255 13.51 7.25 -7.01
N GLU A 256 13.15 6.83 -8.23
CA GLU A 256 13.94 5.85 -8.95
C GLU A 256 15.30 6.45 -9.31
N SER A 257 16.31 6.14 -8.54
CA SER A 257 17.70 6.39 -8.94
C SER A 257 18.16 5.28 -9.87
N ILE A 258 18.95 5.62 -10.88
CA ILE A 258 19.56 4.66 -11.81
C ILE A 258 20.43 3.64 -11.06
N GLU A 259 20.86 3.97 -9.85
CA GLU A 259 21.76 3.18 -9.00
C GLU A 259 21.07 2.00 -8.29
N THR A 260 19.74 2.03 -8.08
CA THR A 260 19.01 0.91 -7.49
C THR A 260 18.86 -0.30 -8.43
N LYS A 261 19.24 -0.16 -9.70
CA LYS A 261 19.15 -1.23 -10.71
C LYS A 261 20.35 -2.19 -10.73
N ASN A 262 21.43 -1.90 -10.01
CA ASN A 262 22.62 -2.75 -9.96
C ASN A 262 22.80 -3.35 -8.56
N LEU A 263 21.97 -4.35 -8.23
CA LEU A 263 22.24 -5.21 -7.10
C LEU A 263 23.43 -6.11 -7.43
N GLU A 264 24.58 -5.80 -6.84
CA GLU A 264 25.73 -6.69 -6.91
C GLU A 264 25.58 -7.79 -5.85
N TYR A 265 25.38 -9.01 -6.32
CA TYR A 265 25.50 -10.19 -5.47
C TYR A 265 26.97 -10.48 -5.20
N THR A 266 27.30 -10.83 -3.95
CA THR A 266 28.62 -11.32 -3.56
C THR A 266 28.93 -12.64 -4.28
N GLU A 267 30.20 -13.06 -4.35
CA GLU A 267 30.59 -14.33 -4.96
C GLU A 267 29.93 -15.53 -4.26
N GLN A 268 29.71 -15.43 -2.95
CA GLN A 268 28.99 -16.45 -2.20
C GLN A 268 27.50 -16.51 -2.61
N GLU A 269 26.84 -15.38 -2.74
CA GLU A 269 25.44 -15.30 -3.19
C GLU A 269 25.30 -15.80 -4.63
N LYS A 270 26.20 -15.41 -5.53
CA LYS A 270 26.26 -15.95 -6.91
C LYS A 270 26.41 -17.47 -6.94
N SER A 271 27.21 -18.01 -6.02
CA SER A 271 27.39 -19.47 -5.89
C SER A 271 26.09 -20.15 -5.43
N ILE A 272 25.31 -19.52 -4.56
CA ILE A 272 24.02 -20.03 -4.11
C ILE A 272 22.97 -19.91 -5.25
N ILE A 273 22.89 -18.78 -5.92
CA ILE A 273 22.01 -18.59 -7.08
C ILE A 273 22.25 -19.64 -8.14
N ALA A 274 23.51 -19.94 -8.43
CA ALA A 274 23.93 -20.94 -9.42
C ALA A 274 23.51 -22.39 -9.08
N GLN A 275 23.14 -22.68 -7.84
CA GLN A 275 22.59 -23.99 -7.46
C GLN A 275 21.17 -24.20 -8.01
N TYR A 276 20.42 -23.12 -8.23
CA TYR A 276 19.05 -23.15 -8.72
C TYR A 276 19.01 -22.93 -10.23
N SER A 277 19.03 -24.03 -10.97
CA SER A 277 18.99 -24.07 -12.43
C SER A 277 17.71 -24.73 -12.93
N LYS A 278 17.53 -24.77 -14.26
CA LYS A 278 16.38 -25.50 -14.87
C LYS A 278 16.37 -27.00 -14.53
N ASP A 279 17.55 -27.59 -14.29
CA ASP A 279 17.66 -29.00 -13.94
C ASP A 279 17.56 -29.24 -12.42
N ASN A 280 17.64 -28.17 -11.62
CA ASN A 280 17.49 -28.18 -10.17
C ASN A 280 16.76 -26.89 -9.72
N PRO A 281 15.45 -26.77 -10.00
CA PRO A 281 14.71 -25.57 -9.67
C PRO A 281 14.43 -25.47 -8.16
N LEU A 282 14.28 -24.25 -7.67
CA LEU A 282 13.78 -23.97 -6.32
C LEU A 282 12.31 -24.36 -6.23
N HIS A 283 11.93 -25.26 -5.30
CA HIS A 283 10.54 -25.71 -5.13
C HIS A 283 9.78 -24.76 -4.20
N VAL A 284 8.82 -24.06 -4.77
CA VAL A 284 8.11 -22.94 -4.15
C VAL A 284 6.67 -23.33 -3.83
N LEU A 285 6.30 -23.22 -2.58
CA LEU A 285 4.95 -23.50 -2.11
C LEU A 285 4.15 -22.20 -1.91
N CYS A 286 2.89 -22.21 -2.35
CA CYS A 286 1.92 -21.15 -2.10
C CYS A 286 0.52 -21.72 -1.88
N ASP A 287 -0.30 -21.08 -1.04
CA ASP A 287 -1.68 -21.52 -0.74
C ASP A 287 -2.56 -21.38 -2.00
N PRO A 288 -3.16 -22.49 -2.48
CA PRO A 288 -3.94 -22.46 -3.71
C PRO A 288 -5.36 -21.90 -3.55
N THR A 289 -5.75 -21.47 -2.35
CA THR A 289 -7.18 -21.20 -2.02
C THR A 289 -7.48 -19.75 -1.66
N ARG A 290 -6.54 -18.80 -1.87
CA ARG A 290 -6.66 -17.40 -1.43
C ARG A 290 -6.90 -16.41 -2.58
N TYR A 291 -7.81 -16.72 -3.52
CA TYR A 291 -8.13 -15.79 -4.61
C TYR A 291 -8.48 -14.37 -4.07
N PRO A 292 -7.94 -13.27 -4.63
CA PRO A 292 -6.99 -13.17 -5.76
C PRO A 292 -5.51 -13.21 -5.35
N TYR A 293 -5.19 -13.38 -4.05
CA TYR A 293 -3.81 -13.36 -3.58
C TYR A 293 -2.99 -14.53 -4.11
N SER A 294 -3.53 -15.73 -4.05
CA SER A 294 -2.93 -16.94 -4.60
C SER A 294 -3.99 -18.01 -4.85
N TYR A 295 -3.95 -18.63 -6.01
CA TYR A 295 -4.90 -19.67 -6.38
C TYR A 295 -4.32 -20.58 -7.46
N ASN A 296 -4.83 -21.80 -7.52
CA ASN A 296 -4.50 -22.76 -8.57
C ASN A 296 -5.55 -22.68 -9.68
N GLU A 297 -5.12 -22.40 -10.89
CA GLU A 297 -5.97 -22.43 -12.08
C GLU A 297 -5.39 -23.40 -13.11
N ASN A 298 -6.05 -24.53 -13.30
CA ASN A 298 -5.65 -25.58 -14.26
C ASN A 298 -4.21 -26.12 -14.06
N GLY A 299 -3.74 -26.20 -12.81
CA GLY A 299 -2.39 -26.66 -12.48
C GLY A 299 -1.33 -25.56 -12.49
N GLU A 300 -1.71 -24.32 -12.67
CA GLU A 300 -0.84 -23.17 -12.60
C GLU A 300 -1.16 -22.32 -11.36
N MET A 301 -0.12 -21.95 -10.58
CA MET A 301 -0.27 -21.02 -9.47
C MET A 301 -0.34 -19.60 -9.99
N LYS A 302 -1.42 -18.88 -9.68
CA LYS A 302 -1.71 -17.51 -10.11
C LYS A 302 -2.04 -16.62 -8.93
N GLY A 303 -2.03 -15.30 -9.15
CA GLY A 303 -2.44 -14.27 -8.23
C GLY A 303 -1.28 -13.39 -7.76
N ILE A 304 -1.61 -12.42 -6.92
CA ILE A 304 -0.70 -11.34 -6.50
C ILE A 304 0.63 -11.88 -5.96
N ILE A 305 0.58 -12.86 -5.05
CA ILE A 305 1.77 -13.41 -4.39
C ILE A 305 2.66 -14.21 -5.36
N PRO A 306 2.14 -15.18 -6.15
CA PRO A 306 2.93 -15.86 -7.16
C PRO A 306 3.51 -14.92 -8.22
N ASP A 307 2.75 -13.91 -8.66
CA ASP A 307 3.21 -12.98 -9.70
C ASP A 307 4.31 -12.04 -9.17
N TYR A 308 4.20 -11.61 -7.91
CA TYR A 308 5.27 -10.89 -7.23
C TYR A 308 6.54 -11.75 -7.13
N PHE A 309 6.41 -13.01 -6.69
CA PHE A 309 7.55 -13.91 -6.59
C PHE A 309 8.23 -14.16 -7.95
N ARG A 310 7.46 -14.33 -9.02
CA ARG A 310 8.02 -14.48 -10.38
C ARG A 310 8.99 -13.35 -10.70
N LYS A 311 8.61 -12.10 -10.45
CA LYS A 311 9.45 -10.93 -10.72
C LYS A 311 10.71 -10.93 -9.85
N ILE A 312 10.59 -11.33 -8.59
CA ILE A 312 11.73 -11.44 -7.66
C ILE A 312 12.72 -12.52 -8.12
N ALA A 313 12.22 -13.71 -8.46
CA ALA A 313 13.05 -14.83 -8.90
C ALA A 313 13.73 -14.54 -10.24
N ASP A 314 13.00 -13.95 -11.19
CA ASP A 314 13.54 -13.54 -12.49
C ASP A 314 14.67 -12.51 -12.32
N TYR A 315 14.46 -11.53 -11.44
CA TYR A 315 15.48 -10.51 -11.15
C TYR A 315 16.72 -11.12 -10.47
N ALA A 316 16.50 -12.03 -9.52
CA ALA A 316 17.59 -12.73 -8.84
C ALA A 316 18.32 -13.74 -9.74
N GLY A 317 17.75 -14.11 -10.87
CA GLY A 317 18.29 -15.15 -11.76
C GLY A 317 18.12 -16.56 -11.22
N ILE A 318 17.11 -16.79 -10.37
CA ILE A 318 16.82 -18.09 -9.73
C ILE A 318 15.79 -18.84 -10.57
N SER A 319 16.12 -20.08 -10.97
CA SER A 319 15.14 -20.98 -11.57
C SER A 319 14.27 -21.62 -10.49
N TYR A 320 12.98 -21.67 -10.69
CA TYR A 320 12.01 -22.18 -9.71
C TYR A 320 10.91 -23.02 -10.36
N GLU A 321 10.25 -23.80 -9.53
CA GLU A 321 9.06 -24.57 -9.87
C GLU A 321 8.02 -24.41 -8.76
N PHE A 322 6.79 -24.03 -9.10
CA PHE A 322 5.71 -23.99 -8.13
C PHE A 322 5.20 -25.38 -7.85
N LEU A 323 5.17 -25.73 -6.56
CA LEU A 323 4.36 -26.84 -6.09
C LEU A 323 2.89 -26.43 -6.20
N THR A 324 2.08 -27.23 -6.87
CA THR A 324 0.69 -26.91 -7.23
C THR A 324 -0.32 -27.78 -6.47
N PRO A 325 -0.43 -27.61 -5.12
CA PRO A 325 -1.47 -28.32 -4.38
C PRO A 325 -2.86 -27.95 -4.92
N ALA A 326 -3.72 -28.94 -5.07
CA ALA A 326 -5.09 -28.71 -5.52
C ALA A 326 -6.01 -28.35 -4.35
N THR A 327 -5.62 -28.73 -3.13
CA THR A 327 -6.43 -28.53 -1.93
C THR A 327 -5.61 -27.96 -0.79
N ARG A 328 -6.30 -27.42 0.21
CA ARG A 328 -5.68 -26.96 1.45
C ARG A 328 -4.95 -28.06 2.21
N ASP A 329 -5.49 -29.27 2.22
CA ASP A 329 -4.87 -30.41 2.91
C ASP A 329 -3.55 -30.83 2.24
N GLU A 330 -3.51 -30.81 0.91
CA GLU A 330 -2.27 -31.03 0.15
C GLU A 330 -1.25 -29.92 0.43
N TYR A 331 -1.68 -28.66 0.46
CA TYR A 331 -0.82 -27.54 0.83
C TYR A 331 -0.17 -27.75 2.21
N ILE A 332 -0.96 -28.13 3.22
CA ILE A 332 -0.44 -28.44 4.57
C ILE A 332 0.52 -29.62 4.57
N ALA A 333 0.27 -30.64 3.74
CA ALA A 333 1.17 -31.78 3.60
C ALA A 333 2.53 -31.37 3.01
N TYR A 334 2.53 -30.55 1.95
CA TYR A 334 3.76 -29.98 1.39
C TYR A 334 4.50 -29.09 2.38
N GLN A 335 3.80 -28.23 3.11
CA GLN A 335 4.40 -27.34 4.11
C GLN A 335 5.17 -28.09 5.20
N LYS A 336 4.73 -29.31 5.54
CA LYS A 336 5.40 -30.16 6.53
C LYS A 336 6.57 -30.98 5.96
N ASN A 337 6.71 -31.04 4.64
CA ASN A 337 7.72 -31.86 3.97
C ASN A 337 8.86 -30.98 3.45
N THR A 338 9.87 -30.77 4.29
CA THR A 338 11.06 -29.97 3.97
C THR A 338 12.01 -30.64 2.97
N GLU A 339 11.79 -31.91 2.61
CA GLU A 339 12.58 -32.59 1.57
C GLU A 339 12.10 -32.24 0.17
N THR A 340 10.84 -31.83 0.03
CA THR A 340 10.21 -31.50 -1.26
C THR A 340 9.85 -30.03 -1.40
N THR A 341 9.93 -29.23 -0.31
CA THR A 341 9.56 -27.83 -0.27
C THR A 341 10.72 -27.00 0.22
N ASP A 342 11.34 -26.26 -0.67
CA ASP A 342 12.48 -25.41 -0.33
C ASP A 342 12.03 -24.12 0.36
N MET A 343 10.87 -23.57 -0.05
CA MET A 343 10.34 -22.36 0.54
C MET A 343 8.83 -22.22 0.40
N SER A 344 8.22 -21.42 1.28
CA SER A 344 6.85 -20.92 1.16
C SER A 344 6.85 -19.41 0.97
N ILE A 345 6.01 -18.90 0.05
CA ILE A 345 5.98 -17.47 -0.29
C ILE A 345 4.81 -16.71 0.34
N ASP A 346 4.06 -17.33 1.21
CA ASP A 346 2.85 -16.78 1.81
C ASP A 346 2.76 -17.02 3.32
N ALA A 347 3.90 -16.96 3.99
CA ALA A 347 3.97 -17.11 5.44
C ALA A 347 3.56 -15.84 6.15
N ARG A 348 2.60 -15.97 7.06
CA ARG A 348 2.15 -14.88 7.94
C ARG A 348 3.14 -14.70 9.08
N LEU A 349 3.62 -13.48 9.26
CA LEU A 349 4.45 -13.11 10.40
C LEU A 349 3.53 -12.91 11.62
N GLU A 350 3.41 -13.94 12.45
CA GLU A 350 2.72 -13.81 13.74
C GLU A 350 3.75 -13.68 14.86
N THR A 351 3.52 -12.73 15.74
CA THR A 351 4.40 -12.45 16.89
C THR A 351 4.57 -13.63 17.83
N ASP A 352 3.57 -14.52 17.96
CA ASP A 352 3.60 -15.64 18.88
C ASP A 352 4.39 -16.86 18.36
N ASN A 353 4.52 -17.03 17.05
CA ASN A 353 5.29 -18.11 16.43
C ASN A 353 6.70 -17.68 16.00
N TYR A 354 7.07 -16.43 16.23
CA TYR A 354 8.34 -15.86 15.80
C TYR A 354 9.56 -16.60 16.34
N ALA A 355 9.49 -17.12 17.57
CA ALA A 355 10.57 -17.90 18.18
C ALA A 355 10.84 -19.23 17.45
N GLU A 356 9.82 -19.89 16.90
CA GLU A 356 9.97 -21.11 16.08
C GLU A 356 10.41 -20.76 14.66
N THR A 357 9.93 -19.64 14.10
CA THR A 357 10.32 -19.17 12.77
C THR A 357 11.74 -18.60 12.70
N LYS A 358 12.34 -18.21 13.83
CA LYS A 358 13.78 -17.81 13.90
C LYS A 358 14.76 -18.89 13.43
N LYS A 359 14.34 -20.15 13.37
CA LYS A 359 15.12 -21.25 12.81
C LYS A 359 15.09 -21.31 11.29
N TRP A 360 14.18 -20.55 10.66
CA TRP A 360 14.00 -20.53 9.22
C TRP A 360 14.52 -19.20 8.65
N GLY A 361 15.00 -19.23 7.42
CA GLY A 361 15.37 -18.01 6.73
C GLY A 361 14.09 -17.24 6.37
N LEU A 362 13.95 -16.02 6.87
CA LEU A 362 12.84 -15.12 6.53
C LEU A 362 13.32 -14.00 5.63
N THR A 363 12.58 -13.72 4.56
CA THR A 363 12.80 -12.49 3.78
C THR A 363 12.26 -11.27 4.53
N ALA A 364 12.59 -10.07 4.04
CA ALA A 364 11.83 -8.89 4.41
C ALA A 364 10.34 -9.10 4.11
N PRO A 365 9.44 -8.47 4.88
CA PRO A 365 8.02 -8.47 4.58
C PRO A 365 7.75 -7.75 3.24
N PHE A 366 6.79 -8.26 2.46
CA PHE A 366 6.51 -7.72 1.13
C PHE A 366 5.05 -7.29 0.91
N ILE A 367 4.13 -7.80 1.73
CA ILE A 367 2.73 -7.42 1.66
C ILE A 367 2.13 -7.36 3.07
N THR A 368 1.40 -6.28 3.35
CA THR A 368 0.55 -6.17 4.54
C THR A 368 -0.91 -6.26 4.11
N MET A 369 -1.60 -7.30 4.57
CA MET A 369 -3.00 -7.54 4.23
C MET A 369 -3.89 -6.88 5.27
N GLN A 370 -4.69 -5.92 4.81
CA GLN A 370 -5.75 -5.29 5.60
C GLN A 370 -7.02 -6.13 5.51
N LEU A 371 -7.78 -6.20 6.60
CA LEU A 371 -9.09 -6.83 6.58
C LEU A 371 -10.17 -5.89 6.05
N ALA A 372 -11.18 -6.48 5.44
CA ALA A 372 -12.41 -5.82 5.07
C ALA A 372 -13.60 -6.61 5.62
N ARG A 373 -14.61 -5.89 6.05
CA ARG A 373 -15.93 -6.44 6.38
C ARG A 373 -16.82 -6.33 5.14
N VAL A 374 -17.23 -7.45 4.59
CA VAL A 374 -18.20 -7.52 3.49
C VAL A 374 -19.59 -7.69 4.09
N THR A 375 -20.53 -6.86 3.66
CA THR A 375 -21.92 -6.86 4.10
C THR A 375 -22.85 -6.64 2.90
N ARG A 376 -24.15 -6.76 3.09
CA ARG A 376 -25.12 -6.22 2.16
C ARG A 376 -25.15 -4.69 2.27
N ARG A 377 -25.57 -4.00 1.20
CA ARG A 377 -25.72 -2.52 1.22
C ARG A 377 -26.80 -2.03 2.19
N ASP A 378 -27.81 -2.87 2.50
CA ASP A 378 -28.87 -2.57 3.47
C ASP A 378 -28.55 -3.03 4.91
N PHE A 379 -27.26 -3.27 5.21
CA PHE A 379 -26.79 -3.70 6.53
C PHE A 379 -27.08 -2.62 7.58
N ASP A 380 -27.73 -3.01 8.69
CA ASP A 380 -28.18 -2.14 9.76
C ASP A 380 -27.13 -1.84 10.86
N GLY A 381 -25.91 -2.36 10.68
CA GLY A 381 -24.80 -2.20 11.64
C GLY A 381 -24.73 -3.31 12.70
N LYS A 382 -25.67 -4.26 12.72
CA LYS A 382 -25.69 -5.32 13.73
C LYS A 382 -25.27 -6.66 13.12
N ILE A 383 -24.26 -7.29 13.72
CA ILE A 383 -23.77 -8.61 13.32
C ILE A 383 -24.25 -9.64 14.33
N ASN A 384 -25.21 -10.49 13.92
CA ASN A 384 -25.67 -11.63 14.71
C ASN A 384 -25.11 -12.94 14.15
N VAL A 385 -24.90 -13.00 12.82
CA VAL A 385 -24.37 -14.17 12.11
C VAL A 385 -23.21 -13.72 11.22
N VAL A 386 -22.09 -14.39 11.36
CA VAL A 386 -20.89 -14.17 10.55
C VAL A 386 -20.53 -15.46 9.80
N THR A 387 -20.10 -15.32 8.53
CA THR A 387 -19.62 -16.47 7.76
C THR A 387 -18.15 -16.75 8.03
N THR A 388 -17.78 -18.02 8.04
CA THR A 388 -16.37 -18.45 8.13
C THR A 388 -16.15 -19.70 7.28
N VAL A 389 -14.90 -19.95 6.88
CA VAL A 389 -14.47 -21.25 6.34
C VAL A 389 -13.83 -22.06 7.46
N ASP A 390 -13.90 -23.38 7.39
CA ASP A 390 -13.34 -24.28 8.40
C ASP A 390 -11.80 -24.20 8.39
N GLN A 391 -11.26 -23.17 9.06
CA GLN A 391 -9.82 -22.99 9.25
C GLN A 391 -9.58 -22.29 10.58
N THR A 392 -8.66 -22.80 11.37
CA THR A 392 -8.33 -22.31 12.71
C THR A 392 -7.94 -20.83 12.79
N ALA A 393 -7.28 -20.32 11.74
CA ALA A 393 -6.90 -18.91 11.67
C ALA A 393 -8.11 -17.98 11.37
N SER A 394 -9.07 -18.44 10.56
CA SER A 394 -10.27 -17.65 10.27
C SER A 394 -11.15 -17.49 11.51
N ASN A 395 -11.28 -18.53 12.33
CA ASN A 395 -12.07 -18.45 13.55
C ASN A 395 -11.59 -17.37 14.53
N SER A 396 -10.30 -17.12 14.59
CA SER A 396 -9.76 -16.05 15.45
C SER A 396 -10.09 -14.63 14.96
N ILE A 397 -10.25 -14.45 13.66
CA ILE A 397 -10.65 -13.16 13.07
C ILE A 397 -12.10 -12.84 13.40
N GLU A 398 -13.02 -13.80 13.17
CA GLU A 398 -14.43 -13.62 13.45
C GLU A 398 -14.69 -13.43 14.96
N ASP A 399 -13.96 -14.14 15.83
CA ASP A 399 -14.06 -13.97 17.28
C ASP A 399 -13.62 -12.58 17.74
N ALA A 400 -12.59 -12.04 17.12
CA ALA A 400 -12.09 -10.69 17.41
C ALA A 400 -13.01 -9.60 16.84
N MET A 401 -13.52 -9.78 15.63
CA MET A 401 -14.26 -8.74 14.88
C MET A 401 -15.76 -8.74 15.17
N ALA A 402 -16.33 -9.88 15.56
CA ALA A 402 -17.76 -10.03 15.86
C ALA A 402 -17.96 -10.94 17.09
N PRO A 403 -17.51 -10.49 18.27
CA PRO A 403 -17.58 -11.31 19.48
C PRO A 403 -19.04 -11.69 19.82
N GLY A 404 -19.27 -13.00 19.95
CA GLY A 404 -20.60 -13.53 20.30
C GLY A 404 -21.56 -13.70 19.10
N ALA A 405 -21.14 -13.40 17.88
CA ALA A 405 -21.93 -13.72 16.68
C ALA A 405 -21.94 -15.23 16.42
N GLU A 406 -23.07 -15.73 15.89
CA GLU A 406 -23.15 -17.09 15.39
C GLU A 406 -22.28 -17.27 14.15
N LYS A 407 -21.53 -18.37 14.05
CA LYS A 407 -20.68 -18.67 12.90
C LYS A 407 -21.35 -19.60 11.92
N LEU A 408 -21.65 -19.13 10.73
CA LEU A 408 -22.13 -19.93 9.61
C LEU A 408 -20.91 -20.51 8.88
N MET A 409 -20.68 -21.82 9.06
CA MET A 409 -19.58 -22.54 8.42
C MET A 409 -19.85 -22.71 6.92
N CYS A 410 -18.89 -22.36 6.09
CA CYS A 410 -18.92 -22.50 4.64
C CYS A 410 -17.72 -23.35 4.17
N SER A 411 -17.89 -24.11 3.09
CA SER A 411 -16.81 -24.93 2.53
C SER A 411 -15.81 -24.09 1.72
N THR A 412 -16.28 -22.98 1.17
CA THR A 412 -15.47 -22.10 0.33
C THR A 412 -15.74 -20.62 0.63
N ARG A 413 -14.79 -19.75 0.28
CA ARG A 413 -14.99 -18.31 0.38
C ARG A 413 -16.09 -17.79 -0.55
N GLN A 414 -16.30 -18.45 -1.68
CA GLN A 414 -17.42 -18.15 -2.56
C GLN A 414 -18.77 -18.40 -1.87
N GLU A 415 -18.90 -19.50 -1.12
CA GLU A 415 -20.09 -19.77 -0.32
C GLU A 415 -20.30 -18.76 0.81
N MET A 416 -19.20 -18.26 1.44
CA MET A 416 -19.26 -17.19 2.42
C MET A 416 -19.91 -15.93 1.82
N MET A 417 -19.43 -15.47 0.67
CA MET A 417 -19.97 -14.29 0.00
C MET A 417 -21.42 -14.47 -0.42
N GLU A 418 -21.75 -15.66 -0.93
CA GLU A 418 -23.11 -16.02 -1.32
C GLU A 418 -24.07 -16.06 -0.11
N ALA A 419 -23.59 -16.49 1.05
CA ALA A 419 -24.39 -16.48 2.28
C ALA A 419 -24.69 -15.03 2.75
N VAL A 420 -23.71 -14.13 2.68
CA VAL A 420 -23.93 -12.70 2.95
C VAL A 420 -24.88 -12.10 1.92
N ARG A 421 -24.67 -12.35 0.65
CA ARG A 421 -25.52 -11.84 -0.44
C ARG A 421 -26.97 -12.24 -0.29
N LYS A 422 -27.23 -13.48 0.16
CA LYS A 422 -28.58 -14.03 0.39
C LYS A 422 -29.18 -13.66 1.75
N GLY A 423 -28.47 -12.93 2.59
CA GLY A 423 -28.90 -12.56 3.94
C GLY A 423 -28.97 -13.72 4.93
N LYS A 424 -28.23 -14.82 4.67
CA LYS A 424 -28.06 -15.93 5.61
C LYS A 424 -27.03 -15.59 6.70
N ALA A 425 -26.16 -14.65 6.42
CA ALA A 425 -25.24 -14.04 7.37
C ALA A 425 -25.21 -12.53 7.16
N ASP A 426 -24.88 -11.79 8.22
CA ASP A 426 -24.83 -10.34 8.23
C ASP A 426 -23.51 -9.82 7.66
N ALA A 427 -22.42 -10.54 7.92
CA ALA A 427 -21.09 -10.14 7.51
C ALA A 427 -20.16 -11.31 7.18
N ALA A 428 -19.12 -11.01 6.39
CA ALA A 428 -17.92 -11.82 6.22
C ALA A 428 -16.68 -10.93 6.43
N PHE A 429 -15.64 -11.48 7.07
CA PHE A 429 -14.35 -10.81 7.21
C PHE A 429 -13.34 -11.49 6.32
N VAL A 430 -12.78 -10.74 5.39
CA VAL A 430 -11.81 -11.23 4.40
C VAL A 430 -10.74 -10.17 4.15
N TYR A 431 -9.65 -10.52 3.49
CA TYR A 431 -8.65 -9.54 3.09
C TYR A 431 -9.15 -8.61 1.98
N TYR A 432 -8.61 -7.40 1.94
CA TYR A 432 -9.06 -6.28 1.11
C TYR A 432 -9.27 -6.65 -0.36
N TYR A 433 -8.23 -7.14 -1.05
CA TYR A 433 -8.36 -7.45 -2.48
C TYR A 433 -9.37 -8.58 -2.75
N MET A 434 -9.55 -9.48 -1.79
CA MET A 434 -10.60 -10.49 -1.87
C MET A 434 -11.99 -9.87 -1.77
N ALA A 435 -12.20 -8.96 -0.80
CA ALA A 435 -13.45 -8.22 -0.68
C ALA A 435 -13.75 -7.42 -1.95
N GLN A 436 -12.75 -6.72 -2.48
CA GLN A 436 -12.85 -5.96 -3.72
C GLN A 436 -13.24 -6.86 -4.90
N ALA A 437 -12.55 -7.99 -5.09
CA ALA A 437 -12.83 -8.92 -6.17
C ALA A 437 -14.27 -9.48 -6.09
N PHE A 438 -14.73 -9.86 -4.91
CA PHE A 438 -16.10 -10.37 -4.72
C PHE A 438 -17.16 -9.29 -4.94
N VAL A 439 -16.95 -8.08 -4.43
CA VAL A 439 -17.91 -6.98 -4.61
C VAL A 439 -17.95 -6.53 -6.07
N ASN A 440 -16.81 -6.44 -6.75
CA ASN A 440 -16.75 -6.09 -8.17
C ASN A 440 -17.39 -7.18 -9.07
N SER A 441 -17.32 -8.43 -8.67
CA SER A 441 -17.98 -9.53 -9.40
C SER A 441 -19.48 -9.71 -9.05
N ASP A 442 -19.99 -9.00 -8.06
CA ASP A 442 -21.40 -9.06 -7.68
C ASP A 442 -22.28 -8.28 -8.66
N THR A 443 -22.74 -8.96 -9.70
CA THR A 443 -23.63 -8.40 -10.73
C THR A 443 -24.99 -7.93 -10.18
N THR A 444 -25.36 -8.32 -8.96
CA THR A 444 -26.61 -7.88 -8.32
C THR A 444 -26.47 -6.54 -7.60
N GLY A 445 -25.24 -6.07 -7.39
CA GLY A 445 -24.94 -4.85 -6.64
C GLY A 445 -25.38 -4.90 -5.17
N THR A 446 -25.59 -6.10 -4.64
CA THR A 446 -26.09 -6.30 -3.27
C THR A 446 -24.98 -6.12 -2.23
N LEU A 447 -23.77 -6.53 -2.56
CA LEU A 447 -22.64 -6.51 -1.64
C LEU A 447 -21.94 -5.14 -1.61
N THR A 448 -21.34 -4.84 -0.48
CA THR A 448 -20.41 -3.76 -0.26
C THR A 448 -19.35 -4.18 0.74
N TYR A 449 -18.26 -3.43 0.85
CA TYR A 449 -17.26 -3.68 1.90
C TYR A 449 -16.86 -2.39 2.61
N THR A 450 -16.37 -2.57 3.83
CA THR A 450 -15.74 -1.52 4.64
C THR A 450 -14.37 -2.01 5.06
N LEU A 451 -13.32 -1.24 4.81
CA LEU A 451 -11.99 -1.54 5.30
C LEU A 451 -11.96 -1.43 6.83
N LEU A 452 -11.23 -2.33 7.46
CA LEU A 452 -10.99 -2.33 8.89
C LEU A 452 -9.57 -1.82 9.15
N GLU A 453 -9.42 -0.94 10.12
CA GLU A 453 -8.12 -0.37 10.46
C GLU A 453 -7.19 -1.40 11.09
N GLN A 454 -7.74 -2.29 11.90
CA GLN A 454 -7.03 -3.37 12.60
C GLN A 454 -7.91 -4.62 12.66
N PRO A 455 -7.34 -5.83 12.75
CA PRO A 455 -5.92 -6.14 12.62
C PRO A 455 -5.44 -6.13 11.16
N THR A 456 -4.16 -5.88 10.97
CA THR A 456 -3.44 -6.10 9.71
C THR A 456 -2.53 -7.32 9.84
N TYR A 457 -2.24 -7.98 8.72
CA TYR A 457 -1.39 -9.18 8.69
C TYR A 457 -0.28 -9.01 7.69
N THR A 458 0.95 -9.12 8.17
CA THR A 458 2.15 -8.98 7.34
C THR A 458 2.65 -10.35 6.89
N TYR A 459 3.04 -10.44 5.63
CA TYR A 459 3.52 -11.67 5.01
C TYR A 459 4.96 -11.53 4.52
N CYS A 460 5.70 -12.62 4.66
CA CYS A 460 7.06 -12.77 4.17
C CYS A 460 7.22 -14.13 3.45
N MET A 461 8.36 -14.32 2.82
CA MET A 461 8.75 -15.62 2.28
C MET A 461 9.60 -16.34 3.32
N VAL A 462 9.41 -17.65 3.45
CA VAL A 462 10.08 -18.51 4.42
C VAL A 462 10.87 -19.58 3.71
N ILE A 463 12.17 -19.65 3.98
CA ILE A 463 13.04 -20.72 3.51
C ILE A 463 12.94 -21.89 4.49
N SER A 464 12.50 -23.04 4.01
CA SER A 464 12.21 -24.23 4.83
C SER A 464 13.49 -24.95 5.34
N SER A 465 14.65 -24.64 4.77
CA SER A 465 15.94 -25.23 5.13
C SER A 465 16.74 -24.30 6.04
N THR A 466 17.21 -24.83 7.17
CA THR A 466 18.14 -24.14 8.07
C THR A 466 19.54 -23.97 7.46
N GLU A 467 19.87 -24.73 6.41
CA GLU A 467 21.18 -24.72 5.76
C GLU A 467 21.31 -23.59 4.73
N ASN A 468 20.18 -22.97 4.31
CA ASN A 468 20.19 -22.01 3.20
C ASN A 468 19.59 -20.65 3.56
N HIS A 469 19.88 -20.15 4.76
CA HIS A 469 19.42 -18.82 5.20
C HIS A 469 19.88 -17.68 4.27
N ALA A 470 21.03 -17.86 3.61
CA ALA A 470 21.54 -16.87 2.66
C ALA A 470 20.59 -16.64 1.46
N LEU A 471 19.77 -17.63 1.09
CA LEU A 471 18.74 -17.47 0.06
C LEU A 471 17.70 -16.42 0.45
N ALA A 472 17.33 -16.35 1.73
CA ALA A 472 16.41 -15.29 2.21
C ALA A 472 17.02 -13.88 2.02
N GLY A 473 18.32 -13.72 2.27
CA GLY A 473 19.04 -12.47 2.02
C GLY A 473 19.08 -12.12 0.53
N ILE A 474 19.37 -13.10 -0.35
CA ILE A 474 19.38 -12.93 -1.81
C ILE A 474 18.00 -12.46 -2.32
N LEU A 475 16.93 -13.13 -1.89
CA LEU A 475 15.56 -12.74 -2.28
C LEU A 475 15.18 -11.38 -1.70
N THR A 476 15.58 -11.07 -0.46
CA THR A 476 15.36 -9.74 0.15
C THR A 476 16.07 -8.65 -0.66
N LYS A 477 17.31 -8.86 -1.10
CA LYS A 477 18.00 -7.94 -2.01
C LYS A 477 17.21 -7.74 -3.31
N ALA A 478 16.74 -8.82 -3.94
CA ALA A 478 15.93 -8.73 -5.14
C ALA A 478 14.62 -7.98 -4.90
N MET A 479 13.96 -8.19 -3.75
CA MET A 479 12.76 -7.44 -3.36
C MET A 479 13.04 -5.94 -3.23
N TYR A 480 14.19 -5.55 -2.69
CA TYR A 480 14.58 -4.15 -2.54
C TYR A 480 14.86 -3.46 -3.88
N ALA A 481 15.21 -4.23 -4.90
CA ALA A 481 15.39 -3.73 -6.26
C ALA A 481 14.07 -3.55 -7.03
N MET A 482 12.97 -4.11 -6.51
CA MET A 482 11.66 -3.97 -7.15
C MET A 482 11.03 -2.62 -6.82
N PRO A 483 10.15 -2.11 -7.72
CA PRO A 483 9.31 -0.97 -7.40
C PRO A 483 8.56 -1.18 -6.09
N GLN A 484 8.47 -0.14 -5.28
CA GLN A 484 7.93 -0.22 -3.93
C GLN A 484 6.46 -0.66 -3.88
N ASN A 485 5.67 -0.23 -4.87
CA ASN A 485 4.25 -0.56 -4.98
C ASN A 485 3.99 -1.72 -5.97
N LEU A 486 4.99 -2.58 -6.21
CA LEU A 486 4.84 -3.69 -7.17
C LEU A 486 3.68 -4.63 -6.82
N VAL A 487 3.37 -4.80 -5.54
CA VAL A 487 2.25 -5.64 -5.07
C VAL A 487 0.92 -5.04 -5.50
N GLU A 488 0.76 -3.72 -5.34
CA GLU A 488 -0.44 -2.97 -5.72
C GLU A 488 -0.64 -2.97 -7.24
N ASP A 489 0.45 -2.90 -8.00
CA ASP A 489 0.40 -2.93 -9.48
C ASP A 489 -0.02 -4.28 -10.04
N ILE A 490 0.27 -5.35 -9.30
CA ILE A 490 -0.12 -6.70 -9.67
C ILE A 490 -1.59 -6.97 -9.27
N ALA A 491 -2.09 -6.31 -8.22
CA ALA A 491 -3.42 -6.53 -7.65
C ALA A 491 -4.55 -5.93 -8.49
#